data_749c6134e61e01fa44b73689b56762fe
#
_entry.id   749c6134e61e01fa44b73689b56762fe
#
_cell.length_a   1.000
_cell.length_b   1.000
_cell.length_c   1.000
_cell.angle_alpha   90.00
_cell.angle_beta   90.00
_cell.angle_gamma   90.00
#
_symmetry.space_group_name_H-M   'P 1'
#
loop_
_entity.id
_entity.type
_entity.pdbx_description
1 polymer ?
#
loop_
_entity_poly.entity_id
_entity_poly.type
_entity_poly.pdbx_seq_one_letter_code
_entity_poly.pdbx_strand_id
1 'polypeptide(L)'
;RAEAICVFPGGFGTLDEMFEALTLIQTGRMEPVPFLLFGRAFWEKIINWDALADAGTISEQDLELFKFVESADEAIQVIETWSPVPARQKLPGRER
;
A
#
# COMPACT_ATOMS: atom_id res chain seq x y z
N ARG A 1 -8.22 -16.66 -6.59
CA ARG A 1 -7.15 -16.78 -5.99
C ARG A 1 -6.73 -15.50 -5.45
N ALA A 2 -6.99 -15.25 -4.36
CA ALA A 2 -6.62 -14.03 -3.80
C ALA A 2 -5.29 -14.17 -3.16
N GLU A 3 -4.45 -13.26 -3.43
CA GLU A 3 -3.20 -13.18 -2.76
C GLU A 3 -3.16 -11.91 -2.00
N ALA A 4 -2.35 -11.89 -0.98
CA ALA A 4 -2.19 -10.71 -0.17
C ALA A 4 -0.71 -10.54 0.11
N ILE A 5 -0.31 -9.30 0.27
CA ILE A 5 1.05 -9.00 0.66
C ILE A 5 1.00 -8.52 2.10
N CYS A 6 1.74 -9.20 2.96
CA CYS A 6 1.79 -8.85 4.36
C CYS A 6 3.22 -8.46 4.71
N VAL A 7 3.37 -7.26 5.24
CA VAL A 7 4.69 -6.74 5.55
C VAL A 7 4.78 -6.50 7.04
N PHE A 8 5.82 -7.07 7.64
CA PHE A 8 6.06 -6.93 9.07
C PHE A 8 7.19 -5.93 9.29
N PRO A 9 7.26 -5.34 10.47
CA PRO A 9 8.37 -4.42 10.75
C PRO A 9 9.71 -5.06 10.42
N GLY A 10 10.58 -4.29 9.80
CA GLY A 10 11.87 -4.79 9.38
C GLY A 10 12.77 -3.66 8.97
N GLY A 11 13.90 -4.03 8.40
CA GLY A 11 14.93 -3.07 8.05
C GLY A 11 14.95 -2.76 6.58
N PHE A 12 16.16 -2.52 6.07
CA PHE A 12 16.30 -2.04 4.70
C PHE A 12 15.73 -2.96 3.66
N GLY A 13 15.94 -4.27 3.82
CA GLY A 13 15.41 -5.20 2.83
C GLY A 13 13.91 -5.21 2.79
N THR A 14 13.29 -5.17 3.97
CA THR A 14 11.84 -5.13 4.06
C THR A 14 11.30 -3.87 3.41
N LEU A 15 11.92 -2.73 3.73
CA LEU A 15 11.47 -1.46 3.17
C LEU A 15 11.63 -1.45 1.65
N ASP A 16 12.73 -2.01 1.18
CA ASP A 16 12.98 -2.05 -0.25
C ASP A 16 11.90 -2.85 -0.96
N GLU A 17 11.59 -4.04 -0.45
CA GLU A 17 10.59 -4.88 -1.08
C GLU A 17 9.20 -4.28 -0.98
N MET A 18 8.90 -3.65 0.16
CA MET A 18 7.60 -3.03 0.33
C MET A 18 7.40 -1.91 -0.68
N PHE A 19 8.38 -1.03 -0.77
CA PHE A 19 8.24 0.12 -1.67
C PHE A 19 8.26 -0.32 -3.12
N GLU A 20 9.01 -1.36 -3.44
CA GLU A 20 8.98 -1.85 -4.81
C GLU A 20 7.60 -2.36 -5.17
N ALA A 21 6.99 -3.15 -4.29
CA ALA A 21 5.65 -3.68 -4.57
C ALA A 21 4.62 -2.57 -4.65
N LEU A 22 4.69 -1.58 -3.76
CA LEU A 22 3.76 -0.47 -3.82
C LEU A 22 3.92 0.31 -5.12
N THR A 23 5.15 0.48 -5.56
CA THR A 23 5.39 1.18 -6.82
C THR A 23 4.81 0.41 -7.99
N LEU A 24 4.96 -0.90 -8.01
CA LEU A 24 4.43 -1.69 -9.10
C LEU A 24 2.92 -1.61 -9.16
N ILE A 25 2.26 -1.61 -8.01
CA ILE A 25 0.81 -1.47 -7.99
C ILE A 25 0.42 -0.06 -8.42
N GLN A 26 1.11 0.93 -7.87
CA GLN A 26 0.80 2.31 -8.17
C GLN A 26 0.90 2.61 -9.66
N THR A 27 1.90 2.03 -10.31
CA THR A 27 2.15 2.31 -11.71
C THR A 27 1.43 1.35 -12.65
N GLY A 28 0.63 0.45 -12.10
CA GLY A 28 -0.17 -0.44 -12.93
C GLY A 28 0.57 -1.64 -13.47
N ARG A 29 1.77 -1.90 -12.98
CA ARG A 29 2.55 -3.05 -13.43
C ARG A 29 2.22 -4.30 -12.68
N MET A 30 1.48 -4.18 -11.60
CA MET A 30 1.07 -5.31 -10.80
C MET A 30 -0.36 -5.05 -10.40
N GLU A 31 -1.16 -6.11 -10.40
CA GLU A 31 -2.56 -5.95 -10.04
C GLU A 31 -2.71 -5.65 -8.57
N PRO A 32 -3.69 -4.81 -8.20
CA PRO A 32 -3.91 -4.54 -6.80
C PRO A 32 -4.26 -5.81 -6.04
N VAL A 33 -3.70 -5.94 -4.87
CA VAL A 33 -4.01 -7.03 -3.95
C VAL A 33 -4.12 -6.42 -2.56
N PRO A 34 -4.71 -7.12 -1.61
CA PRO A 34 -4.67 -6.62 -0.23
C PRO A 34 -3.22 -6.45 0.20
N PHE A 35 -2.90 -5.25 0.68
CA PHE A 35 -1.54 -4.92 1.07
C PHE A 35 -1.59 -4.49 2.51
N LEU A 36 -1.03 -5.29 3.38
CA LEU A 36 -1.21 -5.11 4.80
C LEU A 36 0.12 -4.83 5.48
N LEU A 37 0.15 -3.77 6.25
CA LEU A 37 1.32 -3.40 7.01
C LEU A 37 1.02 -3.68 8.47
N PHE A 38 1.77 -4.58 9.07
CA PHE A 38 1.55 -4.97 10.46
C PHE A 38 2.26 -4.00 11.40
N GLY A 39 1.50 -3.45 12.34
CA GLY A 39 2.10 -2.58 13.33
C GLY A 39 2.08 -1.12 12.92
N ARG A 40 0.90 -0.48 13.00
CA ARG A 40 0.77 0.92 12.58
C ARG A 40 1.81 1.80 13.25
N ALA A 41 2.06 1.60 14.54
CA ALA A 41 2.96 2.49 15.28
C ALA A 41 4.36 2.45 14.68
N PHE A 42 4.82 1.27 14.30
CA PHE A 42 6.13 1.16 13.69
C PHE A 42 6.18 1.92 12.37
N TRP A 43 5.17 1.67 11.53
CA TRP A 43 5.21 2.21 10.18
C TRP A 43 5.03 3.72 10.16
N GLU A 44 4.18 4.24 11.04
CA GLU A 44 3.98 5.68 11.08
C GLU A 44 5.15 6.40 11.71
N LYS A 45 5.92 5.70 12.54
CA LYS A 45 7.10 6.31 13.11
C LYS A 45 8.25 6.37 12.10
N ILE A 46 8.35 5.35 11.28
CA ILE A 46 9.44 5.24 10.32
C ILE A 46 9.17 6.10 9.08
N ILE A 47 7.93 6.15 8.63
CA ILE A 47 7.60 6.80 7.38
C ILE A 47 6.50 7.82 7.63
N ASN A 48 6.75 9.03 7.21
CA ASN A 48 5.74 10.07 7.25
C ASN A 48 4.94 9.99 5.94
N TRP A 49 3.92 9.16 5.94
CA TRP A 49 3.14 8.90 4.73
C TRP A 49 2.47 10.16 4.20
N ASP A 50 1.92 10.95 5.12
CA ASP A 50 1.24 12.17 4.69
C ASP A 50 2.19 13.15 4.05
N ALA A 51 3.42 13.19 4.52
CA ALA A 51 4.39 14.10 3.96
C ALA A 51 4.72 13.75 2.51
N LEU A 52 4.68 12.45 2.19
CA LEU A 52 4.91 12.05 0.80
C LEU A 52 3.83 12.60 -0.11
N ALA A 53 2.58 12.53 0.35
CA ALA A 53 1.49 13.07 -0.43
C ALA A 53 1.54 14.58 -0.49
N ASP A 54 1.87 15.21 0.63
CA ASP A 54 1.97 16.67 0.68
C ASP A 54 3.06 17.18 -0.25
N ALA A 55 4.15 16.44 -0.35
CA ALA A 55 5.24 16.83 -1.22
C ALA A 55 4.93 16.59 -2.69
N GLY A 56 3.84 15.91 -2.98
CA GLY A 56 3.47 15.65 -4.36
C GLY A 56 4.17 14.46 -4.98
N THR A 57 4.91 13.69 -4.20
CA THR A 57 5.61 12.55 -4.76
C THR A 57 4.69 11.35 -4.95
N ILE A 58 3.59 11.31 -4.21
CA ILE A 58 2.53 10.36 -4.43
C ILE A 58 1.21 11.12 -4.27
N SER A 59 0.11 10.50 -4.68
CA SER A 59 -1.19 11.12 -4.49
C SER A 59 -1.78 10.63 -3.19
N GLU A 60 -2.78 11.36 -2.70
CA GLU A 60 -3.46 10.91 -1.49
C GLU A 60 -4.15 9.58 -1.73
N GLN A 61 -4.61 9.35 -2.94
CA GLN A 61 -5.24 8.10 -3.26
C GLN A 61 -4.27 6.92 -3.13
N ASP A 62 -2.99 7.17 -3.38
CA ASP A 62 -2.00 6.11 -3.23
C ASP A 62 -1.91 5.62 -1.79
N LEU A 63 -2.29 6.45 -0.83
CA LEU A 63 -2.26 6.02 0.56
C LEU A 63 -3.32 4.98 0.87
N GLU A 64 -4.25 4.77 -0.04
CA GLU A 64 -5.27 3.74 0.14
C GLU A 64 -4.84 2.40 -0.39
N LEU A 65 -3.64 2.31 -0.95
CA LEU A 65 -3.15 1.04 -1.47
C LEU A 65 -2.84 0.03 -0.39
N PHE A 66 -2.65 0.48 0.83
CA PHE A 66 -2.30 -0.41 1.92
C PHE A 66 -3.17 -0.11 3.13
N LYS A 67 -3.19 -1.05 4.07
CA LYS A 67 -3.90 -0.87 5.32
C LYS A 67 -3.04 -1.35 6.46
N PHE A 68 -3.18 -0.68 7.60
CA PHE A 68 -2.47 -1.11 8.80
C PHE A 68 -3.31 -2.14 9.53
N VAL A 69 -2.68 -3.19 10.00
CA VAL A 69 -3.34 -4.21 10.80
C VAL A 69 -2.47 -4.53 12.01
N GLU A 70 -3.10 -5.05 13.04
CA GLU A 70 -2.39 -5.33 14.27
C GLU A 70 -2.37 -6.82 14.62
N SER A 71 -3.18 -7.62 13.97
CA SER A 71 -3.27 -9.03 14.31
C SER A 71 -3.59 -9.84 13.09
N ALA A 72 -3.37 -11.16 13.20
CA ALA A 72 -3.72 -12.06 12.12
C ALA A 72 -5.22 -12.06 11.88
N ASP A 73 -6.03 -11.98 12.93
CA ASP A 73 -7.46 -11.94 12.77
C ASP A 73 -7.90 -10.71 11.99
N GLU A 74 -7.33 -9.58 12.32
CA GLU A 74 -7.66 -8.35 11.62
C GLU A 74 -7.23 -8.45 10.16
N ALA A 75 -6.07 -9.03 9.91
CA ALA A 75 -5.60 -9.19 8.55
C ALA A 75 -6.56 -10.03 7.72
N ILE A 76 -7.01 -11.14 8.30
CA ILE A 76 -7.94 -12.00 7.59
C ILE A 76 -9.23 -11.25 7.28
N GLN A 77 -9.73 -10.48 8.23
CA GLN A 77 -10.94 -9.73 8.02
C GLN A 77 -10.77 -8.73 6.87
N VAL A 78 -9.64 -8.05 6.84
CA VAL A 78 -9.38 -7.10 5.77
C VAL A 78 -9.33 -7.81 4.43
N ILE A 79 -8.67 -8.97 4.38
CA ILE A 79 -8.56 -9.71 3.13
C ILE A 79 -9.94 -10.16 2.65
N GLU A 80 -10.77 -10.60 3.56
CA GLU A 80 -12.08 -11.11 3.18
C GLU A 80 -13.02 -10.03 2.68
N THR A 81 -12.84 -8.81 3.17
CA THR A 81 -13.71 -7.71 2.77
C THR A 81 -13.05 -6.77 1.79
N TRP A 82 -11.86 -7.13 1.33
CA TRP A 82 -11.09 -6.23 0.49
C TRP A 82 -11.70 -6.08 -0.89
N SER A 83 -11.62 -4.88 -1.40
CA SER A 83 -11.90 -4.66 -2.81
C SER A 83 -10.87 -3.67 -3.32
N PRO A 84 -10.56 -3.72 -4.61
CA PRO A 84 -9.52 -2.85 -5.14
C PRO A 84 -9.89 -1.39 -5.00
N VAL A 85 -8.88 -0.57 -4.80
CA VAL A 85 -9.06 0.86 -4.89
C VAL A 85 -9.55 1.15 -6.30
N PRO A 86 -10.56 1.98 -6.47
CA PRO A 86 -11.03 2.28 -7.82
C PRO A 86 -9.89 2.77 -8.69
N ALA A 87 -9.90 2.34 -9.94
CA ALA A 87 -8.84 2.70 -10.84
C ALA A 87 -8.75 4.21 -10.91
N ARG A 88 -7.51 4.70 -10.89
CA ARG A 88 -7.31 6.08 -11.06
C ARG A 88 -7.84 6.46 -12.38
N GLN A 89 -8.60 7.52 -12.38
CA GLN A 89 -9.12 8.00 -13.62
C GLN A 89 -7.99 8.29 -14.55
N LYS A 90 -8.00 7.69 -15.70
CA LYS A 90 -7.00 7.99 -16.67
C LYS A 90 -7.46 9.14 -17.49
N LEU A 91 -6.89 10.27 -17.27
CA LEU A 91 -7.25 11.44 -18.04
C LEU A 91 -6.42 11.49 -19.28
N PRO A 92 -7.00 11.98 -20.37
CA PRO A 92 -6.23 12.09 -21.59
C PRO A 92 -4.96 12.89 -21.35
N GLY A 93 -3.85 12.34 -21.79
CA GLY A 93 -2.59 13.02 -21.62
C GLY A 93 -1.98 12.91 -20.26
N ARG A 94 -2.61 12.15 -19.37
CA ARG A 94 -2.06 12.03 -18.05
C ARG A 94 -1.63 10.67 -17.68
N GLU A 95 -1.63 9.79 -18.59
CA GLU A 95 -1.16 8.50 -18.25
C GLU A 95 0.27 8.56 -18.00
N ARG A 96 0.65 7.77 -17.21
CA ARG A 96 1.99 7.79 -17.01
C ARG A 96 2.44 6.57 -16.77
#